data_71440a96dd879d146825f15be955000f
#
_entry.id   71440a96dd879d146825f15be955000f
#
_cell.length_a   1.000
_cell.length_b   1.000
_cell.length_c   1.000
_cell.angle_alpha   90.00
_cell.angle_beta   90.00
_cell.angle_gamma   90.00
#
_symmetry.space_group_name_H-M   'P 1'
#
loop_
_entity.id
_entity.type
_entity.pdbx_description
1 polymer ?
#
loop_
_entity_poly.entity_id
_entity_poly.type
_entity_poly.pdbx_seq_one_letter_code
_entity_poly.pdbx_strand_id
1 'polypeptide(L)'
;MAILPKPKPVTIRFTGRTYEQVRKHLLRDDLEEACFLFCHVVENQSPSKLIFLVDHVVILDPDCYIRRTPTSIVIKPRAKNEVYSRFVKSPYNGLVNCHSHPFSHGAVAFSGTDHIDDLFHLSDQLDQLPRGKRFLGQKGAVYVASMVFGQNSLDARGFHPCYGGKPALPSIEQIQVLGETISIITPTGGKGAPLLNGEALRTYDRQIMAFGEEGLRVLANLRIGLAGCGGIGSVAANALCQLGARRLILVDPDYLGQSNLSRWQGARPQDVGKFKVKVLSRHLKDMVPEMKITAIPHRLTSVKAIRALKGCDLIIGGVDNHLARFMLNRLSVQYLIPYLDAATVISRRKEDDQMELPSRLGVVVPGTTACLDCSQIRYYDHEEIAPHLYDPQTRKQLIALGYIQDHPEVASPAVLPLNMIAASMLLIEALNLVTGFHPLARSVAMDYLRPNRRTIRSDSDNFPEGPSSDCLTCTGYLGTGDSEPLPAINRARVKKLFPLQDPTS
;
A
#
# COMPACT_ATOMS: atom_id res chain seq x y z
N MET A 1 20.16 -0.09 33.92
CA MET A 1 20.10 0.64 32.63
C MET A 1 19.04 -0.04 31.76
N ALA A 2 17.90 0.58 31.55
CA ALA A 2 16.89 0.06 30.64
C ALA A 2 17.47 0.09 29.22
N ILE A 3 17.45 -1.04 28.53
CA ILE A 3 17.89 -1.15 27.13
C ILE A 3 16.90 -0.32 26.32
N LEU A 4 17.38 0.79 25.74
CA LEU A 4 16.57 1.62 24.84
C LEU A 4 16.13 0.77 23.64
N PRO A 5 14.85 0.79 23.25
CA PRO A 5 14.40 0.08 22.07
C PRO A 5 15.16 0.62 20.84
N LYS A 6 15.60 -0.28 19.96
CA LYS A 6 16.22 0.13 18.68
C LYS A 6 15.24 1.00 17.89
N PRO A 7 15.71 2.07 17.24
CA PRO A 7 14.86 2.88 16.37
C PRO A 7 14.21 1.97 15.30
N LYS A 8 12.91 2.16 15.07
CA LYS A 8 12.19 1.41 14.06
C LYS A 8 12.58 1.91 12.67
N PRO A 9 12.70 1.04 11.67
CA PRO A 9 12.84 1.45 10.28
C PRO A 9 11.68 2.36 9.88
N VAL A 10 11.97 3.40 9.09
CA VAL A 10 10.98 4.37 8.64
C VAL A 10 10.84 4.30 7.13
N THR A 11 9.60 4.32 6.65
CA THR A 11 9.24 4.46 5.24
C THR A 11 8.37 5.70 5.09
N ILE A 12 8.63 6.55 4.09
CA ILE A 12 7.74 7.66 3.71
C ILE A 12 7.07 7.30 2.38
N ARG A 13 5.74 7.41 2.30
CA ARG A 13 4.95 7.15 1.09
C ARG A 13 4.32 8.42 0.57
N PHE A 14 4.49 8.64 -0.73
CA PHE A 14 3.89 9.72 -1.49
C PHE A 14 2.99 9.16 -2.59
N THR A 15 1.94 9.89 -2.91
CA THR A 15 1.38 9.80 -4.26
C THR A 15 2.32 10.51 -5.24
N GLY A 16 2.35 10.11 -6.50
CA GLY A 16 3.17 10.77 -7.53
C GLY A 16 2.89 12.27 -7.62
N ARG A 17 1.61 12.64 -7.59
CA ARG A 17 1.16 14.04 -7.59
C ARG A 17 1.75 14.85 -6.42
N THR A 18 1.67 14.31 -5.21
CA THR A 18 2.17 15.02 -4.01
C THR A 18 3.70 15.14 -4.05
N TYR A 19 4.39 14.09 -4.50
CA TYR A 19 5.86 14.12 -4.63
C TYR A 19 6.32 15.16 -5.66
N GLU A 20 5.69 15.18 -6.83
CA GLU A 20 6.00 16.17 -7.87
C GLU A 20 5.68 17.61 -7.43
N GLN A 21 4.61 17.83 -6.67
CA GLN A 21 4.29 19.13 -6.08
C GLN A 21 5.42 19.61 -5.16
N VAL A 22 5.91 18.73 -4.27
CA VAL A 22 7.01 19.02 -3.35
C VAL A 22 8.29 19.33 -4.14
N ARG A 23 8.67 18.46 -5.08
CA ARG A 23 9.89 18.58 -5.87
C ARG A 23 9.88 19.85 -6.73
N LYS A 24 8.77 20.12 -7.42
CA LYS A 24 8.60 21.31 -8.25
C LYS A 24 8.71 22.60 -7.43
N HIS A 25 8.19 22.60 -6.19
CA HIS A 25 8.31 23.77 -5.30
C HIS A 25 9.74 23.95 -4.81
N LEU A 26 10.35 22.90 -4.28
CA LEU A 26 11.67 22.96 -3.65
C LEU A 26 12.83 23.24 -4.64
N LEU A 27 12.66 22.86 -5.90
CA LEU A 27 13.68 22.99 -6.96
C LEU A 27 13.23 23.94 -8.08
N ARG A 28 12.39 24.93 -7.75
CA ARG A 28 11.83 25.87 -8.75
C ARG A 28 12.84 26.90 -9.27
N ASP A 29 13.86 27.17 -8.49
CA ASP A 29 14.96 28.09 -8.83
C ASP A 29 16.26 27.66 -8.11
N ASP A 30 17.32 28.44 -8.25
CA ASP A 30 18.65 28.15 -7.69
C ASP A 30 18.78 28.56 -6.19
N LEU A 31 17.72 28.99 -5.54
CA LEU A 31 17.71 29.34 -4.12
C LEU A 31 17.18 28.19 -3.29
N GLU A 32 17.70 28.00 -2.08
CA GLU A 32 17.12 27.07 -1.12
C GLU A 32 15.68 27.41 -0.81
N GLU A 33 14.83 26.42 -0.79
CA GLU A 33 13.40 26.52 -0.55
C GLU A 33 12.99 25.55 0.55
N ALA A 34 11.85 25.81 1.23
CA ALA A 34 11.32 24.91 2.24
C ALA A 34 9.82 24.70 2.10
N CYS A 35 9.38 23.54 2.55
CA CYS A 35 7.97 23.21 2.77
C CYS A 35 7.82 22.25 3.95
N PHE A 36 6.59 22.06 4.39
CA PHE A 36 6.27 21.12 5.46
C PHE A 36 5.25 20.10 4.95
N LEU A 37 5.42 18.83 5.36
CA LEU A 37 4.49 17.77 5.02
C LEU A 37 3.74 17.33 6.27
N PHE A 38 2.42 17.28 6.20
CA PHE A 38 1.60 16.70 7.24
C PHE A 38 1.23 15.29 6.83
N CYS A 39 1.48 14.35 7.74
CA CYS A 39 1.38 12.92 7.47
C CYS A 39 0.49 12.22 8.50
N HIS A 40 -0.17 11.15 8.05
CA HIS A 40 -0.65 10.11 8.94
C HIS A 40 0.46 9.08 9.15
N VAL A 41 0.90 8.89 10.38
CA VAL A 41 1.95 7.90 10.69
C VAL A 41 1.33 6.65 11.25
N VAL A 42 1.62 5.54 10.58
CA VAL A 42 1.18 4.20 10.93
C VAL A 42 2.32 3.46 11.61
N GLU A 43 2.08 2.99 12.82
CA GLU A 43 2.99 2.09 13.50
C GLU A 43 2.65 0.65 13.14
N ASN A 44 3.45 0.02 12.27
CA ASN A 44 3.29 -1.38 11.96
C ASN A 44 4.09 -2.26 12.92
N GLN A 45 3.47 -3.32 13.45
CA GLN A 45 4.10 -4.23 14.42
C GLN A 45 4.73 -5.45 13.76
N SER A 46 4.32 -5.82 12.55
CA SER A 46 4.83 -6.99 11.84
C SER A 46 4.90 -6.74 10.33
N PRO A 47 6.06 -6.35 9.81
CA PRO A 47 7.31 -6.03 10.50
C PRO A 47 7.21 -4.74 11.32
N SER A 48 8.03 -4.62 12.37
CA SER A 48 8.08 -3.40 13.17
C SER A 48 8.68 -2.28 12.36
N LYS A 49 7.85 -1.35 11.87
CA LYS A 49 8.27 -0.15 11.14
C LYS A 49 7.28 1.00 11.32
N LEU A 50 7.74 2.22 11.08
CA LEU A 50 6.91 3.41 10.96
C LEU A 50 6.67 3.73 9.48
N ILE A 51 5.44 4.08 9.13
CA ILE A 51 5.08 4.45 7.77
C ILE A 51 4.42 5.82 7.82
N PHE A 52 5.08 6.81 7.21
CA PHE A 52 4.53 8.14 7.02
C PHE A 52 3.76 8.17 5.71
N LEU A 53 2.47 8.43 5.77
CA LEU A 53 1.61 8.60 4.61
C LEU A 53 1.45 10.11 4.40
N VAL A 54 2.09 10.65 3.37
CA VAL A 54 2.07 12.08 3.08
C VAL A 54 0.72 12.42 2.45
N ASP A 55 -0.02 13.33 3.11
CA ASP A 55 -1.35 13.74 2.67
C ASP A 55 -1.40 15.23 2.32
N HIS A 56 -0.80 16.11 3.12
CA HIS A 56 -0.91 17.55 2.93
C HIS A 56 0.46 18.23 2.85
N VAL A 57 0.63 19.11 1.86
CA VAL A 57 1.85 19.91 1.66
C VAL A 57 1.57 21.37 2.04
N VAL A 58 2.37 21.91 2.96
CA VAL A 58 2.33 23.32 3.34
C VAL A 58 3.51 24.04 2.68
N ILE A 59 3.20 24.78 1.64
CA ILE A 59 4.13 25.63 0.92
C ILE A 59 4.23 26.97 1.64
N LEU A 60 5.44 27.52 1.77
CA LEU A 60 5.68 28.83 2.34
C LEU A 60 5.71 29.92 1.26
N ASP A 61 5.09 31.03 1.55
CA ASP A 61 5.19 32.23 0.68
C ASP A 61 6.57 32.89 0.80
N PRO A 62 7.04 33.60 -0.24
CA PRO A 62 8.38 34.23 -0.23
C PRO A 62 8.62 35.21 0.93
N ASP A 63 7.56 35.82 1.44
CA ASP A 63 7.65 36.72 2.59
C ASP A 63 7.82 35.99 3.94
N CYS A 64 7.72 34.66 3.96
CA CYS A 64 7.97 33.84 5.15
C CYS A 64 9.47 33.71 5.53
N TYR A 65 10.37 34.16 4.66
CA TYR A 65 11.81 34.01 4.88
C TYR A 65 12.45 35.31 5.43
N ILE A 66 13.42 35.14 6.34
CA ILE A 66 14.38 36.19 6.75
C ILE A 66 15.51 36.24 5.72
N ARG A 67 15.98 35.06 5.30
CA ARG A 67 17.05 34.87 4.32
C ARG A 67 16.73 33.68 3.44
N ARG A 68 16.97 33.86 2.16
CA ARG A 68 16.86 32.82 1.15
C ARG A 68 17.96 33.03 0.11
N THR A 69 18.94 32.14 0.08
CA THR A 69 20.10 32.19 -0.83
C THR A 69 20.34 30.79 -1.41
N PRO A 70 21.26 30.59 -2.36
CA PRO A 70 21.59 29.26 -2.88
C PRO A 70 22.10 28.27 -1.83
N THR A 71 22.61 28.75 -0.68
CA THR A 71 23.29 27.92 0.33
C THR A 71 22.78 28.14 1.75
N SER A 72 21.70 28.89 1.91
CA SER A 72 21.18 29.18 3.25
C SER A 72 19.74 29.64 3.20
N ILE A 73 18.93 29.03 4.07
CA ILE A 73 17.54 29.38 4.26
C ILE A 73 17.25 29.65 5.74
N VAL A 74 16.54 30.75 6.03
CA VAL A 74 16.09 31.09 7.39
C VAL A 74 14.62 31.50 7.34
N ILE A 75 13.75 30.69 7.92
CA ILE A 75 12.31 30.93 7.99
C ILE A 75 11.99 31.82 9.20
N LYS A 76 11.11 32.80 9.01
CA LYS A 76 10.63 33.67 10.11
C LYS A 76 9.98 32.84 11.22
N PRO A 77 10.27 33.10 12.52
CA PRO A 77 9.66 32.38 13.63
C PRO A 77 8.12 32.39 13.59
N ARG A 78 7.52 33.53 13.19
CA ARG A 78 6.07 33.65 13.04
C ARG A 78 5.50 32.64 12.03
N ALA A 79 6.16 32.46 10.88
CA ALA A 79 5.73 31.52 9.86
C ALA A 79 5.85 30.05 10.33
N LYS A 80 6.97 29.71 11.01
CA LYS A 80 7.10 28.38 11.64
C LYS A 80 6.01 28.13 12.68
N ASN A 81 5.73 29.09 13.55
CA ASN A 81 4.68 28.96 14.58
C ASN A 81 3.28 28.80 13.98
N GLU A 82 3.01 29.44 12.85
CA GLU A 82 1.75 29.28 12.13
C GLU A 82 1.60 27.84 11.59
N VAL A 83 2.64 27.30 10.94
CA VAL A 83 2.64 25.91 10.47
C VAL A 83 2.41 24.94 11.64
N TYR A 84 3.11 25.15 12.77
CA TYR A 84 2.94 24.28 13.94
C TYR A 84 1.55 24.39 14.56
N SER A 85 1.00 25.59 14.63
CA SER A 85 -0.38 25.81 15.09
C SER A 85 -1.40 25.09 14.20
N ARG A 86 -1.22 25.13 12.88
CA ARG A 86 -2.06 24.39 11.91
C ARG A 86 -1.90 22.88 12.11
N PHE A 87 -0.66 22.39 12.28
CA PHE A 87 -0.39 20.97 12.52
C PHE A 87 -1.06 20.48 13.82
N VAL A 88 -0.94 21.23 14.92
CA VAL A 88 -1.55 20.86 16.22
C VAL A 88 -3.07 20.76 16.13
N LYS A 89 -3.71 21.63 15.33
CA LYS A 89 -5.18 21.62 15.14
C LYS A 89 -5.65 20.58 14.11
N SER A 90 -4.76 20.00 13.34
CA SER A 90 -5.07 19.03 12.27
C SER A 90 -5.21 17.60 12.80
N PRO A 91 -5.74 16.65 11.99
CA PRO A 91 -5.79 15.23 12.37
C PRO A 91 -4.46 14.49 12.23
N TYR A 92 -3.41 15.14 11.70
CA TYR A 92 -2.13 14.51 11.42
C TYR A 92 -1.31 14.26 12.70
N ASN A 93 -0.48 13.22 12.66
CA ASN A 93 0.43 12.85 13.74
C ASN A 93 1.90 12.76 13.28
N GLY A 94 2.19 13.12 12.03
CA GLY A 94 3.52 13.19 11.45
C GLY A 94 3.79 14.53 10.80
N LEU A 95 4.95 15.10 11.09
CA LEU A 95 5.44 16.34 10.51
C LEU A 95 6.79 16.08 9.85
N VAL A 96 6.96 16.43 8.58
CA VAL A 96 8.23 16.34 7.87
C VAL A 96 8.66 17.73 7.43
N ASN A 97 9.84 18.17 7.88
CA ASN A 97 10.48 19.40 7.43
C ASN A 97 11.24 19.10 6.14
N CYS A 98 10.95 19.80 5.06
CA CYS A 98 11.65 19.65 3.79
C CYS A 98 12.35 20.94 3.39
N HIS A 99 13.60 20.82 2.88
CA HIS A 99 14.29 21.92 2.23
C HIS A 99 15.10 21.41 1.03
N SER A 100 15.63 22.33 0.23
CA SER A 100 16.42 21.97 -0.95
C SER A 100 17.88 22.47 -0.83
N HIS A 101 18.77 21.70 -1.49
CA HIS A 101 20.11 22.12 -1.86
C HIS A 101 20.18 22.15 -3.39
N PRO A 102 19.70 23.22 -4.04
CA PRO A 102 19.50 23.26 -5.51
C PRO A 102 20.79 23.15 -6.31
N PHE A 103 21.94 23.49 -5.70
CA PHE A 103 23.28 23.35 -6.28
C PHE A 103 23.82 21.92 -6.29
N SER A 104 23.15 20.98 -5.59
CA SER A 104 23.61 19.60 -5.49
C SER A 104 23.10 18.75 -6.65
N HIS A 105 23.99 18.49 -7.63
CA HIS A 105 23.70 17.64 -8.79
C HIS A 105 24.05 16.15 -8.58
N GLY A 106 24.87 15.85 -7.58
CA GLY A 106 25.24 14.49 -7.16
C GLY A 106 24.41 13.99 -5.99
N ALA A 107 25.03 13.20 -5.11
CA ALA A 107 24.41 12.76 -3.89
C ALA A 107 24.24 13.96 -2.91
N VAL A 108 23.00 14.30 -2.58
CA VAL A 108 22.68 15.31 -1.59
C VAL A 108 22.78 14.72 -0.19
N ALA A 109 23.25 15.51 0.76
CA ALA A 109 23.25 15.15 2.17
C ALA A 109 22.93 16.39 3.03
N PHE A 110 22.47 16.16 4.24
CA PHE A 110 22.31 17.23 5.22
C PHE A 110 23.65 17.87 5.57
N SER A 111 23.69 19.20 5.61
CA SER A 111 24.87 19.95 6.05
C SER A 111 25.08 19.81 7.57
N GLY A 112 26.26 20.25 8.06
CA GLY A 112 26.52 20.31 9.49
C GLY A 112 25.56 21.26 10.23
N THR A 113 25.16 22.36 9.58
CA THR A 113 24.15 23.30 10.11
C THR A 113 22.80 22.63 10.21
N ASP A 114 22.34 21.91 9.16
CA ASP A 114 21.07 21.16 9.21
C ASP A 114 21.06 20.14 10.34
N HIS A 115 22.21 19.49 10.59
CA HIS A 115 22.31 18.51 11.67
C HIS A 115 22.11 19.15 13.05
N ILE A 116 22.71 20.31 13.28
CA ILE A 116 22.54 21.06 14.52
C ILE A 116 21.10 21.57 14.64
N ASP A 117 20.59 22.18 13.58
CA ASP A 117 19.23 22.71 13.56
C ASP A 117 18.18 21.62 13.81
N ASP A 118 18.30 20.45 13.19
CA ASP A 118 17.37 19.35 13.42
C ASP A 118 17.44 18.79 14.84
N LEU A 119 18.63 18.67 15.43
CA LEU A 119 18.76 18.21 16.82
C LEU A 119 18.08 19.17 17.81
N PHE A 120 18.22 20.47 17.61
CA PHE A 120 17.61 21.48 18.48
C PHE A 120 16.13 21.68 18.16
N HIS A 121 15.81 21.93 16.91
CA HIS A 121 14.44 22.30 16.51
C HIS A 121 13.46 21.13 16.55
N LEU A 122 13.85 19.91 16.15
CA LEU A 122 12.96 18.75 16.23
C LEU A 122 12.70 18.35 17.68
N SER A 123 13.70 18.47 18.56
CA SER A 123 13.52 18.27 20.00
C SER A 123 12.57 19.29 20.60
N ASP A 124 12.82 20.59 20.33
CA ASP A 124 12.01 21.70 20.81
C ASP A 124 10.58 21.64 20.29
N GLN A 125 10.39 21.28 19.01
CA GLN A 125 9.07 21.05 18.42
C GLN A 125 8.29 19.96 19.14
N LEU A 126 8.93 18.84 19.48
CA LEU A 126 8.28 17.76 20.21
C LEU A 126 7.93 18.15 21.66
N ASP A 127 8.74 19.01 22.28
CA ASP A 127 8.48 19.50 23.63
C ASP A 127 7.35 20.54 23.66
N GLN A 128 7.22 21.34 22.60
CA GLN A 128 6.13 22.33 22.43
C GLN A 128 4.80 21.69 21.99
N LEU A 129 4.85 20.51 21.34
CA LEU A 129 3.63 19.80 20.98
C LEU A 129 2.96 19.22 22.23
N PRO A 130 1.63 19.34 22.38
CA PRO A 130 0.91 18.82 23.53
C PRO A 130 1.22 17.35 23.74
N ARG A 131 1.85 16.96 24.85
CA ARG A 131 2.08 15.56 25.20
C ARG A 131 0.75 14.83 25.22
N GLY A 132 0.56 13.93 24.26
CA GLY A 132 -0.67 13.15 24.13
C GLY A 132 -1.76 13.87 23.33
N LYS A 133 -1.42 14.50 22.19
CA LYS A 133 -2.42 14.92 21.20
C LYS A 133 -3.39 13.76 20.96
N ARG A 134 -4.67 13.96 21.28
CA ARG A 134 -5.71 12.93 21.09
C ARG A 134 -6.12 12.93 19.63
N PHE A 135 -5.72 11.92 18.88
CA PHE A 135 -6.27 11.63 17.57
C PHE A 135 -7.46 10.70 17.73
N LEU A 136 -8.63 11.13 17.32
CA LEU A 136 -9.87 10.30 17.35
C LEU A 136 -10.07 9.57 18.68
N GLY A 137 -9.78 10.24 19.83
CA GLY A 137 -9.96 9.68 21.15
C GLY A 137 -8.87 8.72 21.62
N GLN A 138 -7.78 8.52 20.85
CA GLN A 138 -6.61 7.75 21.26
C GLN A 138 -5.42 8.66 21.60
N LYS A 139 -4.63 8.26 22.61
CA LYS A 139 -3.32 8.89 22.86
C LYS A 139 -2.37 8.43 21.76
N GLY A 140 -2.07 9.30 20.79
CA GLY A 140 -1.12 9.04 19.72
C GLY A 140 0.22 9.71 19.98
N ALA A 141 1.32 9.07 19.60
CA ALA A 141 2.63 9.72 19.53
C ALA A 141 2.66 10.66 18.30
N VAL A 142 3.36 11.77 18.42
CA VAL A 142 3.71 12.63 17.28
C VAL A 142 5.09 12.23 16.79
N TYR A 143 5.24 12.18 15.47
CA TYR A 143 6.48 11.80 14.79
C TYR A 143 6.99 12.95 13.94
N VAL A 144 8.31 13.15 13.94
CA VAL A 144 8.95 14.21 13.16
C VAL A 144 10.07 13.62 12.32
N ALA A 145 10.24 14.18 11.12
CA ALA A 145 11.31 13.81 10.20
C ALA A 145 11.80 15.04 9.42
N SER A 146 12.97 14.91 8.78
CA SER A 146 13.52 15.91 7.87
C SER A 146 13.91 15.27 6.55
N MET A 147 13.75 16.02 5.45
CA MET A 147 14.17 15.65 4.11
C MET A 147 14.91 16.81 3.45
N VAL A 148 15.98 16.49 2.73
CA VAL A 148 16.70 17.44 1.87
C VAL A 148 16.70 16.96 0.43
N PHE A 149 16.36 17.85 -0.49
CA PHE A 149 16.25 17.57 -1.92
C PHE A 149 17.40 18.22 -2.69
N GLY A 150 18.15 17.43 -3.44
CA GLY A 150 19.02 17.86 -4.52
C GLY A 150 18.37 17.68 -5.88
N GLN A 151 19.05 18.08 -6.96
CA GLN A 151 18.52 17.98 -8.33
C GLN A 151 18.18 16.53 -8.71
N ASN A 152 19.07 15.58 -8.38
CA ASN A 152 18.94 14.17 -8.79
C ASN A 152 18.91 13.18 -7.62
N SER A 153 18.90 13.66 -6.38
CA SER A 153 18.95 12.81 -5.20
C SER A 153 18.22 13.47 -4.03
N LEU A 154 17.95 12.70 -3.00
CA LEU A 154 17.44 13.20 -1.73
C LEU A 154 18.05 12.44 -0.56
N ASP A 155 18.09 13.08 0.60
CA ASP A 155 18.40 12.44 1.87
C ASP A 155 17.27 12.68 2.88
N ALA A 156 17.12 11.75 3.84
CA ALA A 156 16.05 11.83 4.80
C ALA A 156 16.40 11.14 6.12
N ARG A 157 15.98 11.74 7.23
CA ARG A 157 16.18 11.22 8.58
C ARG A 157 14.96 11.43 9.45
N GLY A 158 14.66 10.47 10.30
CA GLY A 158 13.63 10.57 11.33
C GLY A 158 14.19 11.14 12.61
N PHE A 159 13.31 11.55 13.52
CA PHE A 159 13.68 11.91 14.87
C PHE A 159 13.09 10.88 15.84
N HIS A 160 13.93 10.33 16.71
CA HIS A 160 13.51 9.43 17.77
C HIS A 160 13.77 10.08 19.12
N PRO A 161 12.74 10.45 19.89
CA PRO A 161 12.93 10.95 21.23
C PRO A 161 13.46 9.81 22.12
N CYS A 162 14.69 9.93 22.58
CA CYS A 162 15.22 9.01 23.57
C CYS A 162 14.66 9.35 24.95
N TYR A 163 13.84 8.49 25.53
CA TYR A 163 13.50 8.59 26.94
C TYR A 163 14.76 8.37 27.81
N GLY A 164 15.33 9.45 28.34
CA GLY A 164 16.49 9.43 29.22
C GLY A 164 17.87 9.38 28.53
N GLY A 165 17.97 9.61 27.23
CA GLY A 165 19.22 9.65 26.46
C GLY A 165 19.26 10.78 25.44
N LYS A 166 20.37 10.90 24.71
CA LYS A 166 20.50 11.89 23.62
C LYS A 166 19.53 11.53 22.48
N PRO A 167 18.88 12.54 21.85
CA PRO A 167 18.04 12.31 20.68
C PRO A 167 18.84 11.66 19.55
N ALA A 168 18.21 10.72 18.84
CA ALA A 168 18.81 10.02 17.70
C ALA A 168 18.11 10.44 16.42
N LEU A 169 18.88 10.57 15.33
CA LEU A 169 18.40 10.85 13.99
C LEU A 169 18.59 9.58 13.11
N PRO A 170 17.73 8.53 13.24
CA PRO A 170 17.85 7.36 12.41
C PRO A 170 17.59 7.71 10.95
N SER A 171 18.40 7.15 10.04
CA SER A 171 18.15 7.24 8.60
C SER A 171 16.81 6.62 8.25
N ILE A 172 16.09 7.23 7.32
CA ILE A 172 14.88 6.65 6.71
C ILE A 172 15.30 5.52 5.78
N GLU A 173 14.64 4.38 5.89
CA GLU A 173 15.00 3.18 5.13
C GLU A 173 14.71 3.36 3.64
N GLN A 174 13.55 3.92 3.33
CA GLN A 174 13.13 4.14 1.94
C GLN A 174 12.02 5.20 1.83
N ILE A 175 11.96 5.82 0.67
CA ILE A 175 10.86 6.68 0.24
C ILE A 175 10.20 6.01 -0.95
N GLN A 176 8.88 5.88 -0.89
CA GLN A 176 8.06 5.27 -1.94
C GLN A 176 7.24 6.34 -2.61
N VAL A 177 7.33 6.43 -3.93
CA VAL A 177 6.50 7.33 -4.75
C VAL A 177 5.62 6.48 -5.65
N LEU A 178 4.31 6.66 -5.53
CA LEU A 178 3.28 5.91 -6.24
C LEU A 178 2.77 6.74 -7.42
N GLY A 179 3.18 6.39 -8.61
CA GLY A 179 2.77 7.01 -9.88
C GLY A 179 2.49 5.94 -10.94
N GLU A 180 2.85 6.22 -12.18
CA GLU A 180 2.86 5.23 -13.28
C GLU A 180 3.73 4.02 -12.93
N THR A 181 4.74 4.23 -12.08
CA THR A 181 5.58 3.19 -11.50
C THR A 181 5.68 3.34 -9.98
N ILE A 182 6.08 2.28 -9.31
CA ILE A 182 6.49 2.31 -7.90
C ILE A 182 7.97 2.67 -7.85
N SER A 183 8.27 3.93 -7.58
CA SER A 183 9.66 4.36 -7.37
C SER A 183 10.05 4.17 -5.92
N ILE A 184 11.15 3.43 -5.70
CA ILE A 184 11.74 3.24 -4.37
C ILE A 184 13.06 4.00 -4.33
N ILE A 185 13.09 5.09 -3.57
CA ILE A 185 14.26 5.92 -3.39
C ILE A 185 14.89 5.57 -2.05
N THR A 186 16.16 5.15 -2.07
CA THR A 186 16.96 4.96 -0.87
C THR A 186 17.66 6.29 -0.57
N PRO A 187 17.40 6.95 0.57
CA PRO A 187 18.11 8.15 0.96
C PRO A 187 19.62 7.93 1.00
N THR A 188 20.41 8.97 0.76
CA THR A 188 21.89 8.90 0.67
C THR A 188 22.53 8.26 1.91
N GLY A 189 21.97 8.48 3.10
CA GLY A 189 22.38 7.85 4.37
C GLY A 189 21.78 6.46 4.62
N GLY A 190 20.89 5.96 3.74
CA GLY A 190 20.16 4.70 3.91
C GLY A 190 20.99 3.48 3.53
N LYS A 191 20.92 2.42 4.34
CA LYS A 191 21.59 1.15 4.07
C LYS A 191 20.60 0.13 3.50
N GLY A 192 20.20 0.28 2.23
CA GLY A 192 19.49 -0.75 1.51
C GLY A 192 20.45 -1.81 0.98
N ALA A 193 20.54 -2.97 1.62
CA ALA A 193 21.30 -4.07 1.04
C ALA A 193 20.49 -4.75 -0.07
N PRO A 194 21.03 -4.92 -1.28
CA PRO A 194 20.35 -5.65 -2.34
C PRO A 194 20.13 -7.12 -1.93
N LEU A 195 18.92 -7.65 -2.12
CA LEU A 195 18.59 -9.04 -1.84
C LEU A 195 19.12 -10.00 -2.92
N LEU A 196 19.59 -9.46 -4.04
CA LEU A 196 20.20 -10.24 -5.13
C LEU A 196 21.67 -9.84 -5.27
N ASN A 197 22.55 -10.84 -5.17
CA ASN A 197 23.98 -10.70 -5.42
C ASN A 197 24.30 -11.02 -6.91
N GLY A 198 25.57 -10.82 -7.32
CA GLY A 198 25.98 -11.03 -8.70
C GLY A 198 25.79 -12.44 -9.23
N GLU A 199 25.86 -13.48 -8.37
CA GLU A 199 25.62 -14.87 -8.76
C GLU A 199 24.12 -15.14 -8.96
N ALA A 200 23.27 -14.64 -8.05
CA ALA A 200 21.83 -14.73 -8.18
C ALA A 200 21.30 -13.99 -9.43
N LEU A 201 21.94 -12.91 -9.86
CA LEU A 201 21.55 -12.18 -11.07
C LEU A 201 21.67 -13.02 -12.35
N ARG A 202 22.64 -13.97 -12.42
CA ARG A 202 22.78 -14.87 -13.59
C ARG A 202 21.54 -15.72 -13.84
N THR A 203 20.83 -16.08 -12.78
CA THR A 203 19.55 -16.81 -12.89
C THR A 203 18.49 -16.03 -13.65
N TYR A 204 18.61 -14.70 -13.68
CA TYR A 204 17.63 -13.77 -14.24
C TYR A 204 18.09 -13.09 -15.53
N ASP A 205 19.15 -13.56 -16.17
CA ASP A 205 19.72 -12.94 -17.38
C ASP A 205 18.66 -12.60 -18.44
N ARG A 206 17.71 -13.51 -18.72
CA ARG A 206 16.65 -13.31 -19.71
C ARG A 206 15.67 -12.20 -19.29
N GLN A 207 15.40 -12.10 -18.01
CA GLN A 207 14.52 -11.06 -17.47
C GLN A 207 15.23 -9.71 -17.44
N ILE A 208 16.54 -9.69 -17.11
CA ILE A 208 17.37 -8.48 -17.15
C ILE A 208 17.46 -7.95 -18.56
N MET A 209 17.61 -8.82 -19.58
CA MET A 209 17.59 -8.41 -20.99
C MET A 209 16.27 -7.77 -21.41
N ALA A 210 15.14 -8.20 -20.83
CA ALA A 210 13.81 -7.70 -21.16
C ALA A 210 13.44 -6.42 -20.41
N PHE A 211 13.76 -6.33 -19.11
CA PHE A 211 13.22 -5.32 -18.18
C PHE A 211 14.29 -4.52 -17.42
N GLY A 212 15.56 -4.80 -17.67
CA GLY A 212 16.67 -4.18 -16.95
C GLY A 212 16.90 -4.77 -15.54
N GLU A 213 18.10 -4.53 -15.02
CA GLU A 213 18.52 -5.02 -13.69
C GLU A 213 17.81 -4.28 -12.56
N GLU A 214 17.54 -2.98 -12.71
CA GLU A 214 16.93 -2.15 -11.67
C GLU A 214 15.52 -2.60 -11.33
N GLY A 215 14.68 -2.88 -12.34
CA GLY A 215 13.33 -3.42 -12.13
C GLY A 215 13.34 -4.73 -11.33
N LEU A 216 14.27 -5.62 -11.62
CA LEU A 216 14.46 -6.86 -10.87
C LEU A 216 14.88 -6.60 -9.42
N ARG A 217 15.80 -5.65 -9.19
CA ARG A 217 16.22 -5.25 -7.84
C ARG A 217 15.08 -4.66 -7.03
N VAL A 218 14.26 -3.80 -7.65
CA VAL A 218 13.04 -3.26 -7.03
C VAL A 218 12.11 -4.41 -6.65
N LEU A 219 11.77 -5.30 -7.59
CA LEU A 219 10.88 -6.44 -7.34
C LEU A 219 11.36 -7.34 -6.18
N ALA A 220 12.65 -7.64 -6.14
CA ALA A 220 13.24 -8.47 -5.08
C ALA A 220 13.14 -7.82 -3.69
N ASN A 221 13.17 -6.50 -3.62
CA ASN A 221 13.08 -5.74 -2.37
C ASN A 221 11.65 -5.45 -1.93
N LEU A 222 10.67 -5.50 -2.84
CA LEU A 222 9.26 -5.31 -2.50
C LEU A 222 8.79 -6.39 -1.51
N ARG A 223 8.03 -5.96 -0.52
CA ARG A 223 7.21 -6.84 0.31
C ARG A 223 5.84 -6.95 -0.34
N ILE A 224 5.56 -8.10 -0.93
CA ILE A 224 4.32 -8.33 -1.67
C ILE A 224 3.33 -9.09 -0.79
N GLY A 225 2.15 -8.53 -0.60
CA GLY A 225 1.02 -9.20 0.05
C GLY A 225 0.19 -9.95 -0.98
N LEU A 226 0.07 -11.25 -0.85
CA LEU A 226 -0.82 -12.07 -1.67
C LEU A 226 -2.04 -12.46 -0.84
N ALA A 227 -3.19 -11.91 -1.20
CA ALA A 227 -4.48 -12.22 -0.59
C ALA A 227 -5.29 -13.15 -1.49
N GLY A 228 -5.66 -14.31 -0.94
CA GLY A 228 -6.23 -15.43 -1.70
C GLY A 228 -5.14 -16.33 -2.29
N CYS A 229 -4.96 -17.50 -1.70
CA CYS A 229 -4.02 -18.54 -2.16
C CYS A 229 -4.77 -19.68 -2.90
N GLY A 230 -5.81 -19.32 -3.64
CA GLY A 230 -6.58 -20.23 -4.48
C GLY A 230 -5.90 -20.54 -5.82
N GLY A 231 -6.71 -20.84 -6.85
CA GLY A 231 -6.21 -21.18 -8.18
C GLY A 231 -5.36 -20.07 -8.81
N ILE A 232 -5.83 -18.81 -8.80
CA ILE A 232 -5.09 -17.66 -9.32
C ILE A 232 -3.88 -17.37 -8.43
N GLY A 233 -4.08 -17.27 -7.10
CA GLY A 233 -3.01 -16.89 -6.17
C GLY A 233 -1.86 -17.89 -6.11
N SER A 234 -2.11 -19.20 -6.22
CA SER A 234 -1.03 -20.19 -6.26
C SER A 234 -0.16 -20.06 -7.51
N VAL A 235 -0.78 -19.81 -8.68
CA VAL A 235 -0.07 -19.53 -9.94
C VAL A 235 0.75 -18.26 -9.84
N ALA A 236 0.12 -17.17 -9.37
CA ALA A 236 0.80 -15.88 -9.21
C ALA A 236 1.98 -15.96 -8.26
N ALA A 237 1.85 -16.66 -7.12
CA ALA A 237 2.93 -16.83 -6.15
C ALA A 237 4.13 -17.59 -6.72
N ASN A 238 3.89 -18.68 -7.47
CA ASN A 238 4.93 -19.44 -8.16
C ASN A 238 5.70 -18.55 -9.14
N ALA A 239 4.98 -17.85 -10.00
CA ALA A 239 5.59 -16.99 -11.00
C ALA A 239 6.34 -15.79 -10.37
N LEU A 240 5.82 -15.14 -9.33
CA LEU A 240 6.52 -14.10 -8.59
C LEU A 240 7.86 -14.61 -8.01
N CYS A 241 7.85 -15.81 -7.48
CA CYS A 241 9.07 -16.45 -6.97
C CYS A 241 10.11 -16.61 -8.09
N GLN A 242 9.69 -17.10 -9.27
CA GLN A 242 10.52 -17.28 -10.45
C GLN A 242 10.95 -15.94 -11.09
N LEU A 243 10.12 -14.89 -10.96
CA LEU A 243 10.46 -13.54 -11.41
C LEU A 243 11.45 -12.80 -10.50
N GLY A 244 11.79 -13.37 -9.34
CA GLY A 244 12.80 -12.80 -8.45
C GLY A 244 12.25 -12.12 -7.20
N ALA A 245 10.93 -12.12 -6.94
CA ALA A 245 10.41 -11.68 -5.66
C ALA A 245 11.02 -12.51 -4.50
N ARG A 246 11.31 -11.84 -3.37
CA ARG A 246 11.97 -12.46 -2.22
C ARG A 246 11.21 -12.35 -0.91
N ARG A 247 10.17 -11.51 -0.84
CA ARG A 247 9.42 -11.24 0.39
C ARG A 247 7.92 -11.34 0.13
N LEU A 248 7.27 -12.42 0.59
CA LEU A 248 5.83 -12.63 0.44
C LEU A 248 5.11 -12.71 1.78
N ILE A 249 3.94 -12.09 1.84
CA ILE A 249 2.96 -12.28 2.90
C ILE A 249 1.75 -12.97 2.26
N LEU A 250 1.48 -14.22 2.66
CA LEU A 250 0.38 -15.04 2.14
C LEU A 250 -0.79 -14.98 3.12
N VAL A 251 -1.95 -14.56 2.64
CA VAL A 251 -3.17 -14.46 3.48
C VAL A 251 -4.31 -15.26 2.83
N ASP A 252 -4.73 -16.31 3.50
CA ASP A 252 -5.87 -17.16 3.08
C ASP A 252 -6.35 -17.98 4.28
N PRO A 253 -7.65 -18.01 4.61
CA PRO A 253 -8.16 -18.75 5.76
C PRO A 253 -8.35 -20.25 5.49
N ASP A 254 -8.32 -20.68 4.23
CA ASP A 254 -8.82 -21.97 3.79
C ASP A 254 -7.82 -23.11 3.93
N TYR A 255 -8.39 -24.29 3.98
CA TYR A 255 -7.68 -25.56 3.84
C TYR A 255 -7.67 -26.00 2.38
N LEU A 256 -6.62 -26.74 1.99
CA LEU A 256 -6.55 -27.38 0.68
C LEU A 256 -7.53 -28.54 0.62
N GLY A 257 -8.48 -28.47 -0.29
CA GLY A 257 -9.46 -29.53 -0.53
C GLY A 257 -9.02 -30.46 -1.69
N GLN A 258 -9.62 -31.65 -1.78
CA GLN A 258 -9.39 -32.60 -2.87
C GLN A 258 -9.67 -31.96 -4.24
N SER A 259 -10.73 -31.18 -4.39
CA SER A 259 -11.10 -30.49 -5.63
C SER A 259 -10.10 -29.41 -6.05
N ASN A 260 -9.23 -28.95 -5.17
CA ASN A 260 -8.19 -27.97 -5.51
C ASN A 260 -7.03 -28.58 -6.30
N LEU A 261 -6.74 -29.86 -6.12
CA LEU A 261 -5.58 -30.54 -6.74
C LEU A 261 -5.54 -30.39 -8.27
N SER A 262 -6.68 -30.25 -8.92
CA SER A 262 -6.78 -30.10 -10.38
C SER A 262 -6.38 -28.72 -10.91
N ARG A 263 -6.31 -27.68 -10.03
CA ARG A 263 -6.08 -26.28 -10.45
C ARG A 263 -5.15 -25.48 -9.55
N TRP A 264 -4.52 -26.11 -8.56
CA TRP A 264 -3.67 -25.46 -7.59
C TRP A 264 -2.20 -25.90 -7.78
N GLN A 265 -1.27 -24.95 -7.97
CA GLN A 265 0.13 -25.27 -8.24
C GLN A 265 0.91 -25.58 -6.97
N GLY A 266 1.71 -26.67 -7.00
CA GLY A 266 2.59 -27.10 -5.93
C GLY A 266 1.91 -27.95 -4.85
N ALA A 267 0.61 -28.29 -4.99
CA ALA A 267 -0.08 -29.21 -4.09
C ALA A 267 0.25 -30.67 -4.40
N ARG A 268 0.32 -31.46 -3.36
CA ARG A 268 0.46 -32.92 -3.39
C ARG A 268 -0.78 -33.56 -2.73
N PRO A 269 -1.16 -34.80 -3.07
CA PRO A 269 -2.31 -35.46 -2.43
C PRO A 269 -2.27 -35.47 -0.90
N GLN A 270 -1.07 -35.64 -0.30
CA GLN A 270 -0.88 -35.59 1.15
C GLN A 270 -1.01 -34.19 1.79
N ASP A 271 -1.25 -33.17 1.01
CA ASP A 271 -1.44 -31.81 1.50
C ASP A 271 -2.90 -31.46 1.73
N VAL A 272 -3.83 -32.31 1.27
CA VAL A 272 -5.27 -32.15 1.53
C VAL A 272 -5.52 -32.10 3.04
N GLY A 273 -6.32 -31.11 3.46
CA GLY A 273 -6.62 -30.83 4.86
C GLY A 273 -5.61 -29.90 5.57
N LYS A 274 -4.54 -29.45 4.88
CA LYS A 274 -3.61 -28.44 5.43
C LYS A 274 -4.00 -27.03 4.96
N PHE A 275 -3.64 -25.99 5.73
CA PHE A 275 -3.86 -24.61 5.31
C PHE A 275 -3.18 -24.30 3.99
N LYS A 276 -3.90 -23.70 3.03
CA LYS A 276 -3.36 -23.30 1.70
C LYS A 276 -2.08 -22.47 1.83
N VAL A 277 -2.06 -21.47 2.71
CA VAL A 277 -0.88 -20.61 2.95
C VAL A 277 0.34 -21.37 3.42
N LYS A 278 0.16 -22.43 4.21
CA LYS A 278 1.29 -23.25 4.71
C LYS A 278 1.85 -24.16 3.62
N VAL A 279 0.98 -24.77 2.84
CA VAL A 279 1.36 -25.61 1.70
C VAL A 279 2.12 -24.78 0.67
N LEU A 280 1.58 -23.61 0.31
CA LEU A 280 2.20 -22.70 -0.64
C LEU A 280 3.56 -22.19 -0.13
N SER A 281 3.63 -21.78 1.13
CA SER A 281 4.90 -21.33 1.74
C SER A 281 6.00 -22.41 1.69
N ARG A 282 5.66 -23.67 1.96
CA ARG A 282 6.59 -24.78 1.83
C ARG A 282 7.06 -24.94 0.38
N HIS A 283 6.10 -25.01 -0.56
CA HIS A 283 6.40 -25.20 -1.97
C HIS A 283 7.33 -24.11 -2.53
N LEU A 284 7.05 -22.83 -2.24
CA LEU A 284 7.88 -21.72 -2.68
C LEU A 284 9.28 -21.73 -2.06
N LYS A 285 9.44 -22.19 -0.82
CA LYS A 285 10.75 -22.34 -0.18
C LYS A 285 11.51 -23.55 -0.72
N ASP A 286 10.83 -24.61 -1.15
CA ASP A 286 11.45 -25.73 -1.84
C ASP A 286 12.03 -25.28 -3.21
N MET A 287 11.39 -24.30 -3.87
CA MET A 287 11.88 -23.70 -5.13
C MET A 287 13.01 -22.69 -4.92
N VAL A 288 12.87 -21.80 -3.95
CA VAL A 288 13.82 -20.73 -3.61
C VAL A 288 13.98 -20.65 -2.10
N PRO A 289 15.01 -21.30 -1.54
CA PRO A 289 15.21 -21.42 -0.08
C PRO A 289 15.32 -20.09 0.66
N GLU A 290 15.84 -19.03 0.01
CA GLU A 290 16.02 -17.67 0.58
C GLU A 290 14.72 -16.87 0.71
N MET A 291 13.60 -17.39 0.23
CA MET A 291 12.31 -16.70 0.31
C MET A 291 11.91 -16.39 1.75
N LYS A 292 11.62 -15.12 2.02
CA LYS A 292 11.07 -14.65 3.28
C LYS A 292 9.55 -14.65 3.19
N ILE A 293 8.91 -15.71 3.70
CA ILE A 293 7.47 -15.89 3.61
C ILE A 293 6.83 -15.84 5.00
N THR A 294 5.79 -15.01 5.13
CA THR A 294 4.90 -14.98 6.29
C THR A 294 3.55 -15.57 5.87
N ALA A 295 3.19 -16.73 6.42
CA ALA A 295 1.92 -17.41 6.14
C ALA A 295 0.88 -17.07 7.21
N ILE A 296 -0.26 -16.49 6.81
CA ILE A 296 -1.32 -16.02 7.69
C ILE A 296 -2.63 -16.75 7.35
N PRO A 297 -2.96 -17.84 8.09
CA PRO A 297 -4.17 -18.61 7.88
C PRO A 297 -5.39 -17.92 8.52
N HIS A 298 -5.70 -16.71 8.09
CA HIS A 298 -6.77 -15.89 8.63
C HIS A 298 -7.54 -15.16 7.54
N ARG A 299 -8.81 -14.87 7.81
CA ARG A 299 -9.64 -14.02 6.95
C ARG A 299 -9.07 -12.60 6.86
N LEU A 300 -9.28 -11.91 5.75
CA LEU A 300 -8.83 -10.53 5.54
C LEU A 300 -9.43 -9.54 6.54
N THR A 301 -10.56 -9.86 7.15
CA THR A 301 -11.19 -9.07 8.23
C THR A 301 -10.49 -9.24 9.58
N SER A 302 -9.48 -10.10 9.69
CA SER A 302 -8.75 -10.29 10.94
C SER A 302 -7.69 -9.21 11.16
N VAL A 303 -7.49 -8.82 12.42
CA VAL A 303 -6.45 -7.86 12.81
C VAL A 303 -5.05 -8.34 12.38
N LYS A 304 -4.78 -9.65 12.40
CA LYS A 304 -3.49 -10.22 11.99
C LYS A 304 -3.23 -10.03 10.50
N ALA A 305 -4.22 -10.30 9.64
CA ALA A 305 -4.11 -10.11 8.20
C ALA A 305 -3.90 -8.64 7.85
N ILE A 306 -4.71 -7.75 8.42
CA ILE A 306 -4.60 -6.30 8.18
C ILE A 306 -3.24 -5.76 8.63
N ARG A 307 -2.78 -6.11 9.83
CA ARG A 307 -1.46 -5.67 10.34
C ARG A 307 -0.30 -6.10 9.44
N ALA A 308 -0.41 -7.28 8.84
CA ALA A 308 0.62 -7.75 7.93
C ALA A 308 0.55 -7.03 6.57
N LEU A 309 -0.66 -6.90 6.00
CA LEU A 309 -0.85 -6.30 4.68
C LEU A 309 -0.57 -4.80 4.65
N LYS A 310 -0.91 -4.03 5.68
CA LYS A 310 -0.62 -2.57 5.72
C LYS A 310 0.88 -2.25 5.67
N GLY A 311 1.74 -3.24 5.96
CA GLY A 311 3.19 -3.14 5.84
C GLY A 311 3.74 -3.55 4.47
N CYS A 312 2.92 -3.97 3.52
CA CYS A 312 3.33 -4.35 2.17
C CYS A 312 3.59 -3.12 1.30
N ASP A 313 4.36 -3.33 0.24
CA ASP A 313 4.69 -2.32 -0.77
C ASP A 313 3.84 -2.51 -2.04
N LEU A 314 3.25 -3.70 -2.21
CA LEU A 314 2.32 -4.08 -3.26
C LEU A 314 1.36 -5.15 -2.71
N ILE A 315 0.08 -5.06 -3.06
CA ILE A 315 -0.91 -6.09 -2.75
C ILE A 315 -1.40 -6.72 -4.04
N ILE A 316 -1.47 -8.05 -4.04
CA ILE A 316 -2.00 -8.88 -5.11
C ILE A 316 -3.22 -9.62 -4.57
N GLY A 317 -4.37 -9.47 -5.22
CA GLY A 317 -5.63 -10.12 -4.88
C GLY A 317 -6.04 -11.17 -5.91
N GLY A 318 -6.18 -12.40 -5.43
CA GLY A 318 -6.81 -13.50 -6.14
C GLY A 318 -7.98 -14.08 -5.33
N VAL A 319 -8.78 -13.17 -4.75
CA VAL A 319 -9.89 -13.52 -3.84
C VAL A 319 -11.19 -13.76 -4.63
N ASP A 320 -12.02 -14.64 -4.13
CA ASP A 320 -13.26 -15.11 -4.76
C ASP A 320 -14.54 -14.47 -4.19
N ASN A 321 -14.42 -13.66 -3.13
CA ASN A 321 -15.59 -13.04 -2.51
C ASN A 321 -15.53 -11.50 -2.50
N HIS A 322 -16.70 -10.88 -2.51
CA HIS A 322 -16.90 -9.44 -2.62
C HIS A 322 -16.33 -8.67 -1.41
N LEU A 323 -16.55 -9.16 -0.20
CA LEU A 323 -16.06 -8.51 1.02
C LEU A 323 -14.52 -8.43 1.05
N ALA A 324 -13.84 -9.51 0.68
CA ALA A 324 -12.39 -9.55 0.64
C ALA A 324 -11.83 -8.51 -0.35
N ARG A 325 -12.42 -8.40 -1.52
CA ARG A 325 -12.05 -7.45 -2.57
C ARG A 325 -12.28 -6.00 -2.13
N PHE A 326 -13.43 -5.72 -1.53
CA PHE A 326 -13.74 -4.42 -0.92
C PHE A 326 -12.71 -4.03 0.15
N MET A 327 -12.38 -4.97 1.06
CA MET A 327 -11.39 -4.73 2.12
C MET A 327 -10.00 -4.44 1.56
N LEU A 328 -9.58 -5.12 0.49
CA LEU A 328 -8.29 -4.89 -0.16
C LEU A 328 -8.26 -3.54 -0.87
N ASN A 329 -9.32 -3.16 -1.59
CA ASN A 329 -9.46 -1.84 -2.20
C ASN A 329 -9.34 -0.73 -1.15
N ARG A 330 -10.08 -0.85 -0.06
CA ARG A 330 -10.04 0.10 1.04
C ARG A 330 -8.65 0.20 1.69
N LEU A 331 -8.01 -0.93 1.95
CA LEU A 331 -6.68 -1.01 2.53
C LEU A 331 -5.62 -0.40 1.60
N SER A 332 -5.73 -0.65 0.29
CA SER A 332 -4.85 -0.06 -0.73
C SER A 332 -4.87 1.47 -0.65
N VAL A 333 -6.03 2.08 -0.79
CA VAL A 333 -6.19 3.55 -0.81
C VAL A 333 -5.79 4.16 0.54
N GLN A 334 -6.23 3.56 1.63
CA GLN A 334 -6.03 4.06 2.99
C GLN A 334 -4.56 4.06 3.42
N TYR A 335 -3.77 3.08 2.99
CA TYR A 335 -2.36 2.96 3.37
C TYR A 335 -1.38 3.26 2.24
N LEU A 336 -1.87 3.83 1.14
CA LEU A 336 -1.07 4.12 -0.05
C LEU A 336 -0.26 2.88 -0.48
N ILE A 337 -0.96 1.79 -0.83
CA ILE A 337 -0.35 0.54 -1.29
C ILE A 337 -0.97 0.18 -2.64
N PRO A 338 -0.21 0.09 -3.75
CA PRO A 338 -0.75 -0.40 -5.01
C PRO A 338 -1.41 -1.76 -4.86
N TYR A 339 -2.54 -1.96 -5.54
CA TYR A 339 -3.32 -3.18 -5.46
C TYR A 339 -3.70 -3.66 -6.86
N LEU A 340 -3.39 -4.90 -7.15
CA LEU A 340 -3.78 -5.60 -8.38
C LEU A 340 -4.82 -6.67 -8.02
N ASP A 341 -6.03 -6.58 -8.59
CA ASP A 341 -7.12 -7.52 -8.38
C ASP A 341 -7.36 -8.37 -9.63
N ALA A 342 -7.25 -9.68 -9.52
CA ALA A 342 -7.59 -10.57 -10.63
C ALA A 342 -8.73 -11.51 -10.28
N ALA A 343 -9.62 -11.72 -11.25
CA ALA A 343 -10.74 -12.65 -11.12
C ALA A 343 -11.05 -13.33 -12.45
N THR A 344 -11.59 -14.53 -12.36
CA THR A 344 -12.17 -15.29 -13.47
C THR A 344 -13.59 -15.69 -13.15
N VAL A 345 -14.43 -15.72 -14.17
CA VAL A 345 -15.80 -16.20 -14.06
C VAL A 345 -16.05 -17.24 -15.15
N ILE A 346 -16.72 -18.31 -14.81
CA ILE A 346 -17.27 -19.27 -15.77
C ILE A 346 -18.78 -19.22 -15.60
N SER A 347 -19.47 -18.73 -16.61
CA SER A 347 -20.94 -18.59 -16.61
C SER A 347 -21.53 -19.05 -17.93
N ARG A 348 -22.83 -19.23 -17.92
CA ARG A 348 -23.61 -19.44 -19.13
C ARG A 348 -24.54 -18.26 -19.33
N ARG A 349 -24.59 -17.77 -20.56
CA ARG A 349 -25.48 -16.69 -20.93
C ARG A 349 -26.92 -17.20 -20.95
N LYS A 350 -27.85 -16.44 -20.38
CA LYS A 350 -29.25 -16.89 -20.23
C LYS A 350 -30.02 -16.97 -21.54
N GLU A 351 -29.62 -16.16 -22.54
CA GLU A 351 -30.31 -16.00 -23.80
C GLU A 351 -30.07 -17.19 -24.77
N ASP A 352 -28.89 -17.76 -24.78
CA ASP A 352 -28.50 -18.79 -25.78
C ASP A 352 -27.69 -19.95 -25.20
N ASP A 353 -27.60 -20.02 -23.86
CA ASP A 353 -26.83 -21.03 -23.10
C ASP A 353 -25.32 -21.12 -23.49
N GLN A 354 -24.81 -20.10 -24.21
CA GLN A 354 -23.38 -20.07 -24.54
C GLN A 354 -22.54 -19.84 -23.31
N MET A 355 -21.41 -20.55 -23.25
CA MET A 355 -20.43 -20.38 -22.16
C MET A 355 -19.71 -19.07 -22.32
N GLU A 356 -19.48 -18.38 -21.20
CA GLU A 356 -18.65 -17.18 -21.09
C GLU A 356 -17.49 -17.44 -20.12
N LEU A 357 -16.29 -17.03 -20.52
CA LEU A 357 -15.03 -17.22 -19.75
C LEU A 357 -14.29 -15.89 -19.56
N PRO A 358 -14.90 -14.87 -18.96
CA PRO A 358 -14.22 -13.62 -18.72
C PRO A 358 -13.15 -13.77 -17.65
N SER A 359 -11.99 -13.13 -17.92
CA SER A 359 -10.96 -12.82 -16.94
C SER A 359 -10.84 -11.32 -16.83
N ARG A 360 -10.66 -10.81 -15.62
CA ARG A 360 -10.52 -9.37 -15.37
C ARG A 360 -9.36 -9.08 -14.46
N LEU A 361 -8.77 -7.91 -14.67
CA LEU A 361 -7.75 -7.30 -13.83
C LEU A 361 -8.14 -5.87 -13.49
N GLY A 362 -8.09 -5.51 -12.23
CA GLY A 362 -8.18 -4.15 -11.73
C GLY A 362 -6.81 -3.68 -11.24
N VAL A 363 -6.41 -2.48 -11.62
CA VAL A 363 -5.14 -1.87 -11.23
C VAL A 363 -5.43 -0.63 -10.41
N VAL A 364 -5.16 -0.68 -9.12
CA VAL A 364 -5.36 0.44 -8.18
C VAL A 364 -4.02 0.95 -7.73
N VAL A 365 -3.64 2.14 -8.19
CA VAL A 365 -2.50 2.91 -7.70
C VAL A 365 -3.03 4.15 -7.00
N PRO A 366 -3.01 4.22 -5.66
CA PRO A 366 -3.61 5.30 -4.90
C PRO A 366 -3.16 6.69 -5.35
N GLY A 367 -4.11 7.55 -5.67
CA GLY A 367 -3.85 8.92 -6.16
C GLY A 367 -3.50 9.00 -7.65
N THR A 368 -3.35 7.87 -8.37
CA THR A 368 -3.00 7.82 -9.80
C THR A 368 -4.10 7.19 -10.64
N THR A 369 -4.59 6.00 -10.28
CA THR A 369 -5.69 5.33 -10.99
C THR A 369 -6.99 5.41 -10.20
N ALA A 370 -8.12 5.14 -10.86
CA ALA A 370 -9.39 4.89 -10.20
C ALA A 370 -9.26 3.69 -9.24
N CYS A 371 -9.91 3.74 -8.08
CA CYS A 371 -10.05 2.56 -7.23
C CYS A 371 -11.21 1.66 -7.72
N LEU A 372 -11.39 0.49 -7.12
CA LEU A 372 -12.45 -0.43 -7.56
C LEU A 372 -13.88 0.12 -7.36
N ASP A 373 -14.08 1.10 -6.45
CA ASP A 373 -15.38 1.74 -6.23
C ASP A 373 -15.73 2.74 -7.35
N CYS A 374 -14.77 3.48 -7.85
CA CYS A 374 -15.00 4.45 -8.92
C CYS A 374 -14.75 3.89 -10.33
N SER A 375 -14.35 2.62 -10.44
CA SER A 375 -14.28 1.91 -11.70
C SER A 375 -15.70 1.64 -12.24
N GLN A 376 -15.87 1.75 -13.55
CA GLN A 376 -17.14 1.38 -14.21
C GLN A 376 -17.36 -0.14 -14.24
N ILE A 377 -16.31 -0.94 -14.01
CA ILE A 377 -16.45 -2.37 -13.83
C ILE A 377 -16.90 -2.66 -12.39
N ARG A 378 -18.03 -3.36 -12.26
CA ARG A 378 -18.50 -3.80 -10.94
C ARG A 378 -17.61 -4.94 -10.43
N TYR A 379 -16.64 -4.60 -9.60
CA TYR A 379 -15.70 -5.58 -8.99
C TYR A 379 -16.33 -6.32 -7.82
N TYR A 380 -17.28 -5.70 -7.11
CA TYR A 380 -18.02 -6.30 -6.01
C TYR A 380 -19.42 -5.70 -5.88
N ASP A 381 -20.29 -6.41 -5.19
CA ASP A 381 -21.64 -5.98 -4.91
C ASP A 381 -21.74 -5.43 -3.50
N HIS A 382 -22.17 -4.18 -3.37
CA HIS A 382 -22.35 -3.51 -2.07
C HIS A 382 -23.51 -4.13 -1.27
N GLU A 383 -24.54 -4.66 -1.93
CA GLU A 383 -25.65 -5.34 -1.25
C GLU A 383 -25.19 -6.65 -0.62
N GLU A 384 -24.29 -7.39 -1.29
CA GLU A 384 -23.69 -8.60 -0.73
C GLU A 384 -22.68 -8.30 0.39
N ILE A 385 -22.02 -7.12 0.36
CA ILE A 385 -21.05 -6.71 1.38
C ILE A 385 -21.75 -6.22 2.65
N ALA A 386 -22.80 -5.43 2.51
CA ALA A 386 -23.49 -4.78 3.63
C ALA A 386 -23.80 -5.73 4.81
N PRO A 387 -24.31 -6.96 4.60
CA PRO A 387 -24.56 -7.91 5.68
C PRO A 387 -23.33 -8.24 6.53
N HIS A 388 -22.15 -8.23 5.91
CA HIS A 388 -20.91 -8.61 6.57
C HIS A 388 -20.28 -7.46 7.38
N LEU A 389 -20.75 -6.22 7.19
CA LEU A 389 -20.30 -5.05 7.94
C LEU A 389 -20.98 -4.96 9.32
N TYR A 390 -22.08 -5.69 9.52
CA TYR A 390 -22.78 -5.78 10.80
C TYR A 390 -22.18 -6.86 11.72
N ASP A 391 -22.36 -6.69 13.02
CA ASP A 391 -22.06 -7.76 13.98
C ASP A 391 -23.02 -8.96 13.78
N PRO A 392 -22.64 -10.18 14.19
CA PRO A 392 -23.43 -11.39 13.92
C PRO A 392 -24.85 -11.37 14.49
N GLN A 393 -25.08 -10.65 15.59
CA GLN A 393 -26.41 -10.57 16.21
C GLN A 393 -27.32 -9.63 15.41
N THR A 394 -26.81 -8.43 15.07
CA THR A 394 -27.50 -7.47 14.21
C THR A 394 -27.77 -8.07 12.84
N ARG A 395 -26.77 -8.76 12.24
CA ARG A 395 -26.95 -9.47 10.98
C ARG A 395 -28.11 -10.47 11.02
N LYS A 396 -28.18 -11.32 12.04
CA LYS A 396 -29.27 -12.29 12.20
C LYS A 396 -30.63 -11.61 12.30
N GLN A 397 -30.72 -10.50 13.05
CA GLN A 397 -31.95 -9.72 13.17
C GLN A 397 -32.39 -9.14 11.83
N LEU A 398 -31.45 -8.54 11.07
CA LEU A 398 -31.72 -7.93 9.77
C LEU A 398 -32.16 -8.98 8.72
N ILE A 399 -31.57 -10.19 8.75
CA ILE A 399 -32.00 -11.31 7.93
C ILE A 399 -33.42 -11.75 8.32
N ALA A 400 -33.68 -11.92 9.61
CA ALA A 400 -35.00 -12.33 10.11
C ALA A 400 -36.11 -11.30 9.77
N LEU A 401 -35.76 -10.02 9.69
CA LEU A 401 -36.66 -8.93 9.32
C LEU A 401 -36.78 -8.71 7.80
N GLY A 402 -36.02 -9.47 6.99
CA GLY A 402 -36.05 -9.37 5.53
C GLY A 402 -35.31 -8.17 4.94
N TYR A 403 -34.54 -7.42 5.74
CA TYR A 403 -33.73 -6.29 5.26
C TYR A 403 -32.46 -6.72 4.53
N ILE A 404 -31.98 -7.95 4.77
CA ILE A 404 -30.75 -8.51 4.18
C ILE A 404 -31.05 -9.92 3.71
N GLN A 405 -30.57 -10.28 2.52
CA GLN A 405 -30.62 -11.65 2.04
C GLN A 405 -29.37 -12.41 2.52
N ASP A 406 -29.55 -13.64 2.99
CA ASP A 406 -28.44 -14.54 3.32
C ASP A 406 -28.06 -15.32 2.06
N HIS A 407 -27.00 -14.84 1.39
CA HIS A 407 -26.46 -15.53 0.21
C HIS A 407 -25.45 -16.57 0.67
N PRO A 408 -25.72 -17.88 0.54
CA PRO A 408 -24.73 -18.90 0.84
C PRO A 408 -23.57 -18.81 -0.17
N GLU A 409 -22.33 -18.99 0.32
CA GLU A 409 -21.16 -19.10 -0.55
C GLU A 409 -21.33 -20.33 -1.47
N VAL A 410 -21.65 -20.10 -2.74
CA VAL A 410 -21.74 -21.17 -3.75
C VAL A 410 -20.39 -21.36 -4.41
N ALA A 411 -19.93 -22.61 -4.48
CA ALA A 411 -18.67 -22.94 -5.14
C ALA A 411 -18.76 -22.59 -6.64
N SER A 412 -17.94 -21.68 -7.12
CA SER A 412 -17.87 -21.28 -8.52
C SER A 412 -16.99 -22.24 -9.33
N PRO A 413 -17.37 -22.56 -10.59
CA PRO A 413 -16.50 -23.31 -11.50
C PRO A 413 -15.14 -22.61 -11.69
N ALA A 414 -14.06 -23.38 -11.72
CA ALA A 414 -12.73 -22.86 -11.97
C ALA A 414 -11.83 -23.90 -12.63
N VAL A 415 -11.06 -23.47 -13.61
CA VAL A 415 -10.12 -24.32 -14.37
C VAL A 415 -8.73 -23.68 -14.41
N LEU A 416 -7.69 -24.52 -14.40
CA LEU A 416 -6.30 -24.06 -14.34
C LEU A 416 -5.92 -23.10 -15.48
N PRO A 417 -6.23 -23.37 -16.78
CA PRO A 417 -5.83 -22.46 -17.86
C PRO A 417 -6.35 -21.04 -17.68
N LEU A 418 -7.60 -20.87 -17.22
CA LEU A 418 -8.20 -19.56 -17.00
C LEU A 418 -7.54 -18.84 -15.80
N ASN A 419 -7.22 -19.58 -14.75
CA ASN A 419 -6.47 -19.05 -13.61
C ASN A 419 -5.06 -18.59 -14.02
N MET A 420 -4.40 -19.32 -14.93
CA MET A 420 -3.06 -18.96 -15.46
C MET A 420 -3.15 -17.66 -16.27
N ILE A 421 -4.18 -17.46 -17.07
CA ILE A 421 -4.39 -16.22 -17.82
C ILE A 421 -4.56 -15.04 -16.88
N ALA A 422 -5.45 -15.14 -15.90
CA ALA A 422 -5.68 -14.08 -14.93
C ALA A 422 -4.42 -13.75 -14.13
N ALA A 423 -3.67 -14.78 -13.70
CA ALA A 423 -2.39 -14.60 -13.02
C ALA A 423 -1.34 -13.95 -13.93
N SER A 424 -1.28 -14.30 -15.21
CA SER A 424 -0.33 -13.71 -16.18
C SER A 424 -0.62 -12.25 -16.43
N MET A 425 -1.89 -11.86 -16.61
CA MET A 425 -2.30 -10.46 -16.74
C MET A 425 -1.85 -9.64 -15.52
N LEU A 426 -2.10 -10.15 -14.33
CA LEU A 426 -1.72 -9.54 -13.07
C LEU A 426 -0.20 -9.38 -12.94
N LEU A 427 0.58 -10.40 -13.34
CA LEU A 427 2.04 -10.38 -13.24
C LEU A 427 2.68 -9.42 -14.25
N ILE A 428 2.11 -9.27 -15.45
CA ILE A 428 2.55 -8.27 -16.42
C ILE A 428 2.41 -6.87 -15.83
N GLU A 429 1.27 -6.55 -15.23
CA GLU A 429 1.09 -5.24 -14.58
C GLU A 429 1.94 -5.07 -13.32
N ALA A 430 2.20 -6.14 -12.56
CA ALA A 430 3.12 -6.10 -11.43
C ALA A 430 4.56 -5.77 -11.89
N LEU A 431 5.02 -6.36 -13.00
CA LEU A 431 6.29 -6.03 -13.63
C LEU A 431 6.29 -4.60 -14.17
N ASN A 432 5.20 -4.18 -14.83
CA ASN A 432 5.06 -2.83 -15.35
C ASN A 432 5.15 -1.78 -14.24
N LEU A 433 4.52 -2.02 -13.09
CA LEU A 433 4.60 -1.13 -11.92
C LEU A 433 6.03 -0.92 -11.41
N VAL A 434 6.97 -1.83 -11.64
CA VAL A 434 8.36 -1.71 -11.19
C VAL A 434 9.34 -1.33 -12.30
N THR A 435 8.96 -1.46 -13.57
CA THR A 435 9.84 -1.26 -14.72
C THR A 435 9.39 -0.15 -15.67
N GLY A 436 8.09 0.14 -15.71
CA GLY A 436 7.51 1.19 -16.56
C GLY A 436 7.63 0.92 -18.07
N PHE A 437 7.61 -0.34 -18.49
CA PHE A 437 7.85 -0.68 -19.91
C PHE A 437 6.67 -0.36 -20.84
N HIS A 438 5.48 -0.07 -20.28
CA HIS A 438 4.33 0.45 -21.04
C HIS A 438 3.47 1.36 -20.14
N PRO A 439 2.56 2.18 -20.72
CA PRO A 439 1.60 2.96 -19.94
C PRO A 439 0.79 2.07 -19.00
N LEU A 440 0.55 2.55 -17.79
CA LEU A 440 -0.16 1.78 -16.77
C LEU A 440 -1.56 1.41 -17.24
N ALA A 441 -1.87 0.12 -17.25
CA ALA A 441 -3.24 -0.34 -17.50
C ALA A 441 -4.12 0.03 -16.29
N ARG A 442 -5.30 0.58 -16.56
CA ARG A 442 -6.24 0.97 -15.49
C ARG A 442 -7.15 -0.17 -15.13
N SER A 443 -7.55 -0.92 -16.15
CA SER A 443 -8.34 -2.15 -16.03
C SER A 443 -8.19 -2.97 -17.30
N VAL A 444 -8.20 -4.28 -17.16
CA VAL A 444 -8.11 -5.20 -18.29
C VAL A 444 -9.20 -6.25 -18.14
N ALA A 445 -10.00 -6.46 -19.17
CA ALA A 445 -10.93 -7.56 -19.25
C ALA A 445 -10.70 -8.36 -20.55
N MET A 446 -10.70 -9.68 -20.44
CA MET A 446 -10.51 -10.59 -21.57
C MET A 446 -11.65 -11.62 -21.58
N ASP A 447 -12.35 -11.75 -22.70
CA ASP A 447 -13.35 -12.80 -22.91
C ASP A 447 -12.89 -13.72 -24.03
N TYR A 448 -12.63 -14.98 -23.71
CA TYR A 448 -12.05 -15.96 -24.63
C TYR A 448 -13.02 -16.56 -25.64
N LEU A 449 -14.33 -16.52 -25.38
CA LEU A 449 -15.30 -17.30 -26.15
C LEU A 449 -16.10 -16.49 -27.15
N ARG A 450 -15.96 -15.19 -27.23
CA ARG A 450 -16.66 -14.42 -28.28
C ARG A 450 -15.87 -14.46 -29.59
N PRO A 451 -16.36 -15.15 -30.64
CA PRO A 451 -15.58 -15.39 -31.86
C PRO A 451 -15.06 -14.14 -32.55
N ASN A 452 -15.71 -12.99 -32.38
CA ASN A 452 -15.36 -11.71 -32.98
C ASN A 452 -14.82 -10.66 -31.97
N ARG A 453 -14.62 -11.03 -30.69
CA ARG A 453 -14.20 -10.11 -29.64
C ARG A 453 -13.12 -10.72 -28.74
N ARG A 454 -12.03 -11.15 -29.36
CA ARG A 454 -10.77 -11.36 -28.64
C ARG A 454 -10.19 -9.99 -28.24
N THR A 455 -10.92 -9.25 -27.46
CA THR A 455 -10.49 -7.91 -27.08
C THR A 455 -9.88 -8.00 -25.71
N ILE A 456 -8.56 -7.86 -25.64
CA ILE A 456 -7.95 -7.26 -24.46
C ILE A 456 -8.51 -5.84 -24.45
N ARG A 457 -9.50 -5.57 -23.64
CA ARG A 457 -9.97 -4.21 -23.44
C ARG A 457 -9.09 -3.58 -22.36
N SER A 458 -8.07 -2.89 -22.79
CA SER A 458 -7.57 -1.75 -22.09
C SER A 458 -8.48 -0.60 -22.50
N ASP A 459 -9.65 -0.48 -21.89
CA ASP A 459 -10.62 0.55 -22.25
C ASP A 459 -10.24 1.86 -21.57
N SER A 460 -9.39 2.65 -22.24
CA SER A 460 -9.13 4.04 -21.87
C SER A 460 -10.39 4.91 -21.96
N ASP A 461 -11.33 4.58 -22.85
CA ASP A 461 -12.47 5.44 -23.16
C ASP A 461 -13.65 5.27 -22.19
N ASN A 462 -13.72 4.17 -21.44
CA ASN A 462 -14.80 3.87 -20.49
C ASN A 462 -14.33 3.84 -19.02
N PHE A 463 -13.07 4.14 -18.73
CA PHE A 463 -12.57 4.22 -17.36
C PHE A 463 -12.14 5.64 -17.03
N PRO A 464 -12.47 6.17 -15.85
CA PRO A 464 -12.00 7.47 -15.44
C PRO A 464 -10.46 7.49 -15.47
N GLU A 465 -9.90 8.56 -16.01
CA GLU A 465 -8.44 8.73 -16.17
C GLU A 465 -7.67 8.72 -14.84
N GLY A 466 -8.38 8.80 -13.71
CA GLY A 466 -7.81 8.80 -12.38
C GLY A 466 -8.89 8.62 -11.31
N PRO A 467 -8.56 8.91 -10.05
CA PRO A 467 -9.51 8.90 -8.96
C PRO A 467 -10.66 9.88 -9.22
N SER A 468 -11.92 9.42 -9.08
CA SER A 468 -13.08 10.30 -9.17
C SER A 468 -13.16 11.23 -7.97
N SER A 469 -13.45 12.52 -8.19
CA SER A 469 -13.70 13.51 -7.13
C SER A 469 -14.90 13.14 -6.25
N ASP A 470 -15.85 12.40 -6.79
CA ASP A 470 -17.08 12.00 -6.11
C ASP A 470 -16.95 10.65 -5.42
N CYS A 471 -15.84 9.94 -5.60
CA CYS A 471 -15.59 8.66 -4.98
C CYS A 471 -15.18 8.83 -3.52
N LEU A 472 -16.04 8.45 -2.59
CA LEU A 472 -15.77 8.52 -1.16
C LEU A 472 -14.49 7.76 -0.75
N THR A 473 -14.19 6.63 -1.40
CA THR A 473 -12.98 5.87 -1.11
C THR A 473 -11.72 6.64 -1.52
N CYS A 474 -11.67 7.20 -2.73
CA CYS A 474 -10.51 7.93 -3.21
C CYS A 474 -10.32 9.30 -2.54
N THR A 475 -11.40 9.99 -2.16
CA THR A 475 -11.33 11.35 -1.58
C THR A 475 -11.34 11.34 -0.06
N GLY A 476 -12.12 10.44 0.57
CA GLY A 476 -12.29 10.42 2.02
C GLY A 476 -11.28 9.56 2.77
N TYR A 477 -10.58 8.64 2.06
CA TYR A 477 -9.72 7.67 2.74
C TYR A 477 -8.29 7.60 2.21
N LEU A 478 -7.96 8.39 1.20
CA LEU A 478 -6.60 8.39 0.63
C LEU A 478 -5.57 8.78 1.69
N GLY A 479 -4.64 7.86 1.97
CA GLY A 479 -3.53 8.11 2.88
C GLY A 479 -3.89 8.29 4.36
N THR A 480 -5.13 8.03 4.78
CA THR A 480 -5.59 8.27 6.17
C THR A 480 -5.01 7.28 7.18
N GLY A 481 -4.45 6.16 6.74
CA GLY A 481 -3.79 5.19 7.61
C GLY A 481 -4.68 4.70 8.76
N ASP A 482 -4.14 4.66 9.97
CA ASP A 482 -4.88 4.23 11.17
C ASP A 482 -5.79 5.33 11.77
N SER A 483 -5.88 6.53 11.15
CA SER A 483 -6.80 7.58 11.60
C SER A 483 -8.26 7.23 11.34
N GLU A 484 -8.51 6.41 10.32
CA GLU A 484 -9.84 5.89 9.99
C GLU A 484 -9.91 4.39 10.21
N PRO A 485 -10.99 3.87 10.83
CA PRO A 485 -11.14 2.44 11.04
C PRO A 485 -11.46 1.72 9.71
N LEU A 486 -10.84 0.57 9.50
CA LEU A 486 -11.27 -0.33 8.43
C LEU A 486 -12.61 -0.98 8.82
N PRO A 487 -13.58 -1.08 7.90
CA PRO A 487 -14.99 -1.37 8.24
C PRO A 487 -15.24 -2.66 9.03
N ALA A 488 -14.47 -3.71 8.81
CA ALA A 488 -14.81 -5.05 9.31
C ALA A 488 -14.07 -5.49 10.59
N ILE A 489 -13.24 -4.63 11.23
CA ILE A 489 -12.24 -5.12 12.19
C ILE A 489 -12.63 -4.95 13.65
N ASN A 490 -13.50 -4.03 14.01
CA ASN A 490 -13.69 -3.70 15.42
C ASN A 490 -15.15 -3.75 15.87
N ARG A 491 -15.62 -4.95 16.27
CA ARG A 491 -16.97 -5.18 16.81
C ARG A 491 -17.36 -4.27 18.00
N ALA A 492 -16.38 -3.77 18.75
CA ALA A 492 -16.63 -2.90 19.89
C ALA A 492 -16.78 -1.41 19.52
N ARG A 493 -16.23 -0.96 18.39
CA ARG A 493 -16.29 0.43 17.91
C ARG A 493 -17.55 0.74 17.11
N VAL A 494 -18.10 -0.22 16.39
CA VAL A 494 -19.37 -0.06 15.64
C VAL A 494 -20.52 0.32 16.58
N LYS A 495 -20.57 -0.21 17.78
CA LYS A 495 -21.52 0.21 18.83
C LYS A 495 -21.39 1.68 19.26
N LYS A 496 -20.21 2.32 19.05
CA LYS A 496 -19.96 3.73 19.43
C LYS A 496 -20.26 4.71 18.30
N LEU A 497 -20.18 4.26 17.05
CA LEU A 497 -20.39 5.12 15.86
C LEU A 497 -21.86 5.15 15.43
N PHE A 498 -22.62 4.13 15.74
CA PHE A 498 -24.06 4.07 15.49
C PHE A 498 -24.77 3.60 16.78
N PRO A 499 -25.06 4.53 17.71
CA PRO A 499 -25.98 4.19 18.79
C PRO A 499 -27.31 3.87 18.15
N LEU A 500 -27.70 2.58 18.16
CA LEU A 500 -29.05 2.17 17.81
C LEU A 500 -30.01 2.98 18.70
N GLN A 501 -30.82 3.86 18.11
CA GLN A 501 -31.97 4.40 18.80
C GLN A 501 -32.84 3.21 19.19
N ASP A 502 -33.11 3.07 20.47
CA ASP A 502 -34.02 2.07 20.99
C ASP A 502 -35.37 2.23 20.28
N PRO A 503 -35.94 1.18 19.68
CA PRO A 503 -37.21 1.26 18.98
C PRO A 503 -38.41 1.46 19.92
N THR A 504 -38.17 1.78 21.20
CA THR A 504 -39.22 1.99 22.22
C THR A 504 -39.09 3.36 22.91
N SER A 505 -38.97 4.44 22.14
CA SER A 505 -39.22 5.79 22.64
C SER A 505 -40.03 6.60 21.64
#